data_eea092f4e4c8bf1c268cdcf2151a672f
#
_entry.id   eea092f4e4c8bf1c268cdcf2151a672f
#
_cell.length_a   1.000
_cell.length_b   1.000
_cell.length_c   1.000
_cell.angle_alpha   90.00
_cell.angle_beta   90.00
_cell.angle_gamma   90.00
#
_symmetry.space_group_name_H-M   'P 1'
#
loop_
_entity.id
_entity.type
_entity.pdbx_description
1 polymer ?
#
loop_
_entity_poly.entity_id
_entity_poly.type
_entity_poly.pdbx_seq_one_letter_code
_entity_poly.pdbx_strand_id
1 'polypeptide(L)'
;DRSLLELALTHASIDEDHNERLEFLGDAVLDLVVSALLFAEYPQEREGRLTEWKALLVSRATLSRLGERLGLDRWIRSGGNLDKRFSLPRSVYGNAIEALLGAVYLDCPAETVIVTCRTIAVRWLHHDLAALPENHARMQAKQTLQNWAQTVRGSIPVFHLTDFHEHPETQAFQVSAEVGNRSFPAAWGASKKEAERRAAWEAILILRAEGSIAS
;
A
#
# COMPACT_ATOMS: atom_id res chain seq x y z
N ASP A 1 -6.72 -27.39 -7.51
CA ASP A 1 -7.50 -27.60 -8.74
C ASP A 1 -6.97 -26.67 -9.86
N ARG A 2 -6.62 -27.27 -11.02
CA ARG A 2 -6.07 -26.50 -12.14
C ARG A 2 -7.10 -25.58 -12.80
N SER A 3 -8.36 -25.99 -12.83
CA SER A 3 -9.43 -25.17 -13.44
C SER A 3 -9.67 -23.88 -12.66
N LEU A 4 -9.61 -23.93 -11.33
CA LEU A 4 -9.70 -22.74 -10.48
C LEU A 4 -8.52 -21.79 -10.71
N LEU A 5 -7.30 -22.32 -10.89
CA LEU A 5 -6.12 -21.52 -11.21
C LEU A 5 -6.26 -20.83 -12.57
N GLU A 6 -6.69 -21.56 -13.61
CA GLU A 6 -6.90 -21.01 -14.95
C GLU A 6 -8.00 -19.93 -14.92
N LEU A 7 -9.09 -20.16 -14.20
CA LEU A 7 -10.16 -19.19 -14.02
C LEU A 7 -9.67 -17.91 -13.30
N ALA A 8 -8.90 -18.06 -12.20
CA ALA A 8 -8.35 -16.93 -11.46
C ALA A 8 -7.43 -16.03 -12.31
N LEU A 9 -6.78 -16.60 -13.32
CA LEU A 9 -5.89 -15.89 -14.23
C LEU A 9 -6.58 -15.45 -15.54
N THR A 10 -7.88 -15.65 -15.69
CA THR A 10 -8.64 -15.24 -16.87
C THR A 10 -9.35 -13.92 -16.62
N HIS A 11 -8.95 -12.88 -17.36
CA HIS A 11 -9.55 -11.54 -17.28
C HIS A 11 -10.86 -11.47 -18.09
N ALA A 12 -11.83 -10.68 -17.62
CA ALA A 12 -13.16 -10.50 -18.23
C ALA A 12 -13.16 -10.04 -19.71
N SER A 13 -12.01 -9.61 -20.24
CA SER A 13 -11.89 -9.26 -21.66
C SER A 13 -11.80 -10.46 -22.60
N ILE A 14 -11.69 -11.68 -22.09
CA ILE A 14 -11.56 -12.89 -22.93
C ILE A 14 -12.87 -13.67 -23.05
N ASP A 15 -13.54 -13.94 -21.93
CA ASP A 15 -14.61 -14.92 -21.85
C ASP A 15 -15.68 -14.50 -20.83
N GLU A 16 -16.86 -15.11 -20.91
CA GLU A 16 -17.91 -15.01 -19.89
C GLU A 16 -17.47 -15.70 -18.58
N ASP A 17 -16.68 -16.77 -18.68
CA ASP A 17 -16.04 -17.41 -17.54
C ASP A 17 -14.70 -16.71 -17.21
N HIS A 18 -14.72 -15.81 -16.24
CA HIS A 18 -13.60 -14.97 -15.84
C HIS A 18 -13.46 -14.85 -14.31
N ASN A 19 -12.43 -14.16 -13.88
CA ASN A 19 -11.98 -14.16 -12.49
C ASN A 19 -12.79 -13.29 -11.50
N GLU A 20 -13.74 -12.47 -11.92
CA GLU A 20 -14.42 -11.49 -11.03
C GLU A 20 -15.14 -12.15 -9.84
N ARG A 21 -15.71 -13.33 -10.00
CA ARG A 21 -16.34 -14.03 -8.87
C ARG A 21 -15.31 -14.56 -7.86
N LEU A 22 -14.15 -14.99 -8.33
CA LEU A 22 -13.03 -15.39 -7.47
C LEU A 22 -12.38 -14.19 -6.82
N GLU A 23 -12.25 -13.06 -7.53
CA GLU A 23 -11.82 -11.76 -7.00
C GLU A 23 -12.70 -11.34 -5.82
N PHE A 24 -14.03 -11.32 -6.00
CA PHE A 24 -14.98 -10.98 -4.95
C PHE A 24 -14.81 -11.84 -3.70
N LEU A 25 -14.64 -13.17 -3.86
CA LEU A 25 -14.42 -14.08 -2.73
C LEU A 25 -13.03 -13.85 -2.11
N GLY A 26 -12.02 -13.70 -2.94
CA GLY A 26 -10.63 -13.55 -2.52
C GLY A 26 -10.38 -12.24 -1.77
N ASP A 27 -11.02 -11.14 -2.16
CA ASP A 27 -11.01 -9.87 -1.41
C ASP A 27 -11.49 -10.07 0.03
N ALA A 28 -12.64 -10.70 0.22
CA ALA A 28 -13.18 -10.99 1.55
C ALA A 28 -12.25 -11.91 2.37
N VAL A 29 -11.65 -12.93 1.75
CA VAL A 29 -10.69 -13.83 2.39
C VAL A 29 -9.41 -13.10 2.77
N LEU A 30 -8.88 -12.27 1.86
CA LEU A 30 -7.68 -11.46 2.11
C LEU A 30 -7.90 -10.50 3.28
N ASP A 31 -9.03 -9.81 3.29
CA ASP A 31 -9.44 -8.90 4.37
C ASP A 31 -9.49 -9.61 5.72
N LEU A 32 -10.08 -10.80 5.76
CA LEU A 32 -10.18 -11.61 6.98
C LEU A 32 -8.78 -12.04 7.48
N VAL A 33 -7.96 -12.64 6.61
CA VAL A 33 -6.68 -13.19 7.05
C VAL A 33 -5.67 -12.10 7.41
N VAL A 34 -5.70 -10.95 6.73
CA VAL A 34 -4.86 -9.79 7.06
C VAL A 34 -5.32 -9.15 8.36
N SER A 35 -6.63 -9.00 8.59
CA SER A 35 -7.16 -8.49 9.85
C SER A 35 -6.77 -9.38 11.03
N ALA A 36 -6.93 -10.69 10.90
CA ALA A 36 -6.56 -11.66 11.93
C ALA A 36 -5.04 -11.66 12.19
N LEU A 37 -4.23 -11.49 11.14
CA LEU A 37 -2.78 -11.38 11.24
C LEU A 37 -2.39 -10.13 12.05
N LEU A 38 -2.88 -8.96 11.66
CA LEU A 38 -2.56 -7.69 12.31
C LEU A 38 -3.02 -7.69 13.78
N PHE A 39 -4.20 -8.22 14.07
CA PHE A 39 -4.71 -8.35 15.42
C PHE A 39 -3.79 -9.22 16.32
N ALA A 40 -3.24 -10.30 15.78
CA ALA A 40 -2.35 -11.18 16.51
C ALA A 40 -0.94 -10.61 16.69
N GLU A 41 -0.39 -10.00 15.64
CA GLU A 41 1.01 -9.51 15.64
C GLU A 41 1.16 -8.18 16.40
N TYR A 42 0.09 -7.37 16.49
CA TYR A 42 0.12 -6.05 17.11
C TYR A 42 -0.93 -5.87 18.21
N PRO A 43 -0.85 -6.66 19.31
CA PRO A 43 -1.88 -6.69 20.35
C PRO A 43 -2.01 -5.39 21.15
N GLN A 44 -1.04 -4.48 21.05
CA GLN A 44 -1.05 -3.18 21.72
C GLN A 44 -1.65 -2.06 20.87
N GLU A 45 -1.88 -2.32 19.57
CA GLU A 45 -2.39 -1.31 18.66
C GLU A 45 -3.92 -1.17 18.74
N ARG A 46 -4.40 0.06 18.58
CA ARG A 46 -5.83 0.37 18.58
C ARG A 46 -6.47 0.04 17.23
N GLU A 47 -7.78 -0.18 17.23
CA GLU A 47 -8.59 -0.51 16.05
C GLU A 47 -8.31 0.42 14.86
N GLY A 48 -8.28 1.74 15.07
CA GLY A 48 -8.03 2.71 13.99
C GLY A 48 -6.70 2.48 13.27
N ARG A 49 -5.63 2.13 14.02
CA ARG A 49 -4.32 1.84 13.42
C ARG A 49 -4.31 0.50 12.67
N LEU A 50 -4.95 -0.52 13.23
CA LEU A 50 -5.09 -1.81 12.57
C LEU A 50 -5.88 -1.67 11.25
N THR A 51 -6.92 -0.84 11.24
CA THR A 51 -7.72 -0.53 10.05
C THR A 51 -6.89 0.21 9.00
N GLU A 52 -6.10 1.22 9.39
CA GLU A 52 -5.19 1.92 8.47
C GLU A 52 -4.14 0.97 7.87
N TRP A 53 -3.53 0.13 8.68
CA TRP A 53 -2.53 -0.85 8.23
C TRP A 53 -3.13 -1.91 7.32
N LYS A 54 -4.33 -2.42 7.65
CA LYS A 54 -5.07 -3.31 6.75
C LYS A 54 -5.28 -2.63 5.40
N ALA A 55 -5.83 -1.42 5.38
CA ALA A 55 -6.09 -0.68 4.14
C ALA A 55 -4.83 -0.47 3.29
N LEU A 56 -3.65 -0.29 3.90
CA LEU A 56 -2.38 -0.22 3.19
C LEU A 56 -1.99 -1.55 2.54
N LEU A 57 -2.09 -2.64 3.29
CA LEU A 57 -1.68 -3.98 2.85
C LEU A 57 -2.56 -4.51 1.72
N VAL A 58 -3.89 -4.33 1.82
CA VAL A 58 -4.85 -4.79 0.82
C VAL A 58 -5.16 -3.74 -0.24
N SER A 59 -4.43 -2.59 -0.24
CA SER A 59 -4.65 -1.56 -1.25
C SER A 59 -4.35 -2.07 -2.66
N ARG A 60 -5.12 -1.58 -3.64
CA ARG A 60 -4.87 -1.86 -5.06
C ARG A 60 -3.42 -1.60 -5.46
N ALA A 61 -2.78 -0.57 -4.90
CA ALA A 61 -1.38 -0.25 -5.18
C ALA A 61 -0.43 -1.35 -4.67
N THR A 62 -0.67 -1.89 -3.48
CA THR A 62 0.14 -2.96 -2.89
C THR A 62 -0.05 -4.27 -3.65
N LEU A 63 -1.31 -4.66 -3.92
CA LEU A 63 -1.61 -5.89 -4.65
C LEU A 63 -1.12 -5.85 -6.10
N SER A 64 -1.17 -4.67 -6.75
CA SER A 64 -0.59 -4.52 -8.10
C SER A 64 0.92 -4.71 -8.11
N ARG A 65 1.65 -4.08 -7.18
CA ARG A 65 3.09 -4.31 -7.04
C ARG A 65 3.43 -5.77 -6.71
N LEU A 66 2.59 -6.44 -5.92
CA LEU A 66 2.73 -7.86 -5.65
C LEU A 66 2.57 -8.68 -6.93
N GLY A 67 1.54 -8.43 -7.74
CA GLY A 67 1.31 -9.11 -9.00
C GLY A 67 2.46 -8.91 -9.99
N GLU A 68 3.00 -7.68 -10.08
CA GLU A 68 4.20 -7.37 -10.86
C GLU A 68 5.43 -8.18 -10.36
N ARG A 69 5.68 -8.23 -9.04
CA ARG A 69 6.77 -9.01 -8.45
C ARG A 69 6.67 -10.51 -8.72
N LEU A 70 5.45 -11.04 -8.75
CA LEU A 70 5.18 -12.45 -9.06
C LEU A 70 5.25 -12.76 -10.55
N GLY A 71 5.38 -11.74 -11.42
CA GLY A 71 5.43 -11.91 -12.87
C GLY A 71 4.10 -12.40 -13.44
N LEU A 72 2.98 -11.96 -12.89
CA LEU A 72 1.65 -12.41 -13.31
C LEU A 72 1.29 -12.00 -14.74
N ASP A 73 1.96 -10.99 -15.31
CA ASP A 73 1.83 -10.60 -16.73
C ASP A 73 2.02 -11.77 -17.69
N ARG A 74 2.83 -12.76 -17.32
CA ARG A 74 3.11 -13.96 -18.12
C ARG A 74 2.00 -14.98 -18.08
N TRP A 75 1.18 -14.95 -17.04
CA TRP A 75 0.17 -15.96 -16.75
C TRP A 75 -1.25 -15.46 -16.96
N ILE A 76 -1.49 -14.16 -16.76
CA ILE A 76 -2.81 -13.57 -16.96
C ILE A 76 -3.20 -13.68 -18.44
N ARG A 77 -4.35 -14.30 -18.66
CA ARG A 77 -5.01 -14.37 -19.95
C ARG A 77 -5.87 -13.12 -20.12
N SER A 78 -5.54 -12.30 -21.11
CA SER A 78 -6.28 -11.08 -21.43
C SER A 78 -6.48 -11.00 -22.95
N GLY A 79 -7.60 -10.44 -23.39
CA GLY A 79 -7.97 -10.31 -24.80
C GLY A 79 -8.22 -8.85 -25.21
N GLY A 80 -8.47 -8.64 -26.50
CA GLY A 80 -8.89 -7.37 -27.04
C GLY A 80 -7.87 -6.23 -26.87
N ASN A 81 -8.32 -5.12 -26.28
CA ASN A 81 -7.53 -3.91 -26.12
C ASN A 81 -6.42 -3.97 -25.06
N LEU A 82 -6.30 -5.08 -24.33
CA LEU A 82 -5.20 -5.32 -23.39
C LEU A 82 -4.01 -5.96 -24.14
N ASP A 83 -3.41 -5.21 -25.06
CA ASP A 83 -2.26 -5.68 -25.83
C ASP A 83 -1.06 -5.91 -24.88
N LYS A 84 -0.57 -7.16 -24.81
CA LYS A 84 0.60 -7.55 -24.01
C LYS A 84 1.91 -6.82 -24.38
N ARG A 85 1.91 -6.05 -25.47
CA ARG A 85 3.02 -5.15 -25.83
C ARG A 85 3.08 -3.91 -24.93
N PHE A 86 1.99 -3.57 -24.26
CA PHE A 86 1.94 -2.55 -23.21
C PHE A 86 1.71 -3.25 -21.86
N SER A 87 2.28 -2.73 -20.79
CA SER A 87 2.06 -3.27 -19.44
C SER A 87 0.56 -3.32 -19.13
N LEU A 88 0.11 -4.43 -18.54
CA LEU A 88 -1.28 -4.57 -18.10
C LEU A 88 -1.64 -3.43 -17.13
N PRO A 89 -2.88 -2.94 -17.15
CA PRO A 89 -3.34 -1.97 -16.16
C PRO A 89 -3.12 -2.51 -14.74
N ARG A 90 -2.69 -1.65 -13.82
CA ARG A 90 -2.40 -2.04 -12.43
C ARG A 90 -3.55 -2.76 -11.75
N SER A 91 -4.80 -2.39 -12.06
CA SER A 91 -5.98 -3.06 -11.51
C SER A 91 -6.03 -4.56 -11.85
N VAL A 92 -5.59 -4.95 -13.03
CA VAL A 92 -5.62 -6.37 -13.48
C VAL A 92 -4.74 -7.25 -12.61
N TYR A 93 -3.59 -6.74 -12.16
CA TYR A 93 -2.71 -7.47 -11.24
C TYR A 93 -3.35 -7.65 -9.87
N GLY A 94 -3.95 -6.59 -9.32
CA GLY A 94 -4.63 -6.64 -8.01
C GLY A 94 -5.76 -7.65 -8.01
N ASN A 95 -6.65 -7.56 -9.00
CA ASN A 95 -7.78 -8.46 -9.18
C ASN A 95 -7.33 -9.93 -9.32
N ALA A 96 -6.23 -10.19 -10.05
CA ALA A 96 -5.68 -11.53 -10.18
C ALA A 96 -5.12 -12.08 -8.85
N ILE A 97 -4.49 -11.24 -8.01
CA ILE A 97 -4.02 -11.64 -6.66
C ILE A 97 -5.21 -12.07 -5.79
N GLU A 98 -6.26 -11.27 -5.75
CA GLU A 98 -7.49 -11.59 -5.00
C GLU A 98 -8.12 -12.86 -5.55
N ALA A 99 -8.28 -12.97 -6.87
CA ALA A 99 -8.85 -14.17 -7.50
C ALA A 99 -8.05 -15.45 -7.23
N LEU A 100 -6.71 -15.36 -7.22
CA LEU A 100 -5.84 -16.49 -6.85
C LEU A 100 -6.08 -16.92 -5.40
N LEU A 101 -6.26 -15.99 -4.47
CA LEU A 101 -6.58 -16.32 -3.08
C LEU A 101 -7.97 -16.95 -2.95
N GLY A 102 -8.95 -16.43 -3.71
CA GLY A 102 -10.29 -17.02 -3.81
C GLY A 102 -10.28 -18.44 -4.37
N ALA A 103 -9.43 -18.72 -5.38
CA ALA A 103 -9.23 -20.06 -5.91
C ALA A 103 -8.62 -20.99 -4.86
N VAL A 104 -7.60 -20.56 -4.12
CA VAL A 104 -7.02 -21.32 -3.00
C VAL A 104 -8.07 -21.61 -1.93
N TYR A 105 -8.89 -20.62 -1.60
CA TYR A 105 -9.97 -20.80 -0.62
C TYR A 105 -10.95 -21.90 -1.01
N LEU A 106 -11.32 -22.01 -2.28
CA LEU A 106 -12.24 -23.04 -2.77
C LEU A 106 -11.59 -24.42 -2.92
N ASP A 107 -10.27 -24.45 -3.14
CA ASP A 107 -9.53 -25.70 -3.39
C ASP A 107 -9.07 -26.39 -2.09
N CYS A 108 -8.98 -25.67 -0.99
CA CYS A 108 -8.50 -26.22 0.28
C CYS A 108 -9.63 -26.84 1.11
N PRO A 109 -9.33 -27.93 1.88
CA PRO A 109 -10.25 -28.44 2.88
C PRO A 109 -10.65 -27.39 3.93
N ALA A 110 -11.90 -27.43 4.40
CA ALA A 110 -12.46 -26.45 5.33
C ALA A 110 -11.62 -26.29 6.61
N GLU A 111 -11.01 -27.40 7.08
CA GLU A 111 -10.22 -27.43 8.32
C GLU A 111 -8.89 -26.69 8.20
N THR A 112 -8.35 -26.53 7.00
CA THR A 112 -7.01 -25.94 6.75
C THR A 112 -7.05 -24.67 5.94
N VAL A 113 -8.17 -24.33 5.33
CA VAL A 113 -8.29 -23.24 4.35
C VAL A 113 -7.81 -21.89 4.91
N ILE A 114 -8.24 -21.50 6.09
CA ILE A 114 -7.85 -20.20 6.68
C ILE A 114 -6.35 -20.16 6.98
N VAL A 115 -5.79 -21.24 7.52
CA VAL A 115 -4.35 -21.33 7.80
C VAL A 115 -3.54 -21.27 6.50
N THR A 116 -4.00 -21.94 5.45
CA THR A 116 -3.36 -21.92 4.13
C THR A 116 -3.41 -20.53 3.53
N CYS A 117 -4.57 -19.89 3.48
CA CYS A 117 -4.72 -18.53 2.97
C CYS A 117 -3.89 -17.51 3.76
N ARG A 118 -3.86 -17.61 5.10
CA ARG A 118 -3.00 -16.79 5.96
C ARG A 118 -1.52 -16.99 5.61
N THR A 119 -1.06 -18.21 5.46
CA THR A 119 0.34 -18.51 5.14
C THR A 119 0.75 -17.90 3.80
N ILE A 120 -0.12 -17.99 2.80
CA ILE A 120 0.10 -17.37 1.48
C ILE A 120 0.13 -15.84 1.61
N ALA A 121 -0.84 -15.24 2.28
CA ALA A 121 -0.90 -13.81 2.48
C ALA A 121 0.33 -13.25 3.20
N VAL A 122 0.80 -13.92 4.26
CA VAL A 122 2.04 -13.55 4.98
C VAL A 122 3.24 -13.61 4.05
N ARG A 123 3.37 -14.69 3.26
CA ARG A 123 4.48 -14.83 2.30
C ARG A 123 4.45 -13.78 1.21
N TRP A 124 3.28 -13.43 0.71
CA TRP A 124 3.10 -12.43 -0.33
C TRP A 124 3.39 -11.01 0.16
N LEU A 125 2.94 -10.69 1.37
CA LEU A 125 2.96 -9.34 1.93
C LEU A 125 4.10 -9.11 2.93
N HIS A 126 5.04 -10.06 3.10
CA HIS A 126 6.04 -9.98 4.18
C HIS A 126 6.89 -8.69 4.15
N HIS A 127 7.25 -8.18 2.97
CA HIS A 127 7.97 -6.92 2.83
C HIS A 127 7.10 -5.72 3.23
N ASP A 128 5.83 -5.72 2.80
CA ASP A 128 4.89 -4.65 3.11
C ASP A 128 4.53 -4.67 4.60
N LEU A 129 4.39 -5.86 5.20
CA LEU A 129 4.20 -6.05 6.65
C LEU A 129 5.39 -5.51 7.46
N ALA A 130 6.61 -5.86 7.09
CA ALA A 130 7.82 -5.39 7.77
C ALA A 130 7.98 -3.85 7.69
N ALA A 131 7.47 -3.24 6.62
CA ALA A 131 7.54 -1.80 6.41
C ALA A 131 6.38 -1.01 7.07
N LEU A 132 5.38 -1.67 7.65
CA LEU A 132 4.18 -1.01 8.20
C LEU A 132 4.50 0.10 9.21
N PRO A 133 5.33 -0.10 10.24
CA PRO A 133 5.58 0.94 11.24
C PRO A 133 6.16 2.20 10.62
N GLU A 134 7.13 2.04 9.71
CA GLU A 134 7.78 3.16 9.04
C GLU A 134 6.84 3.85 8.03
N ASN A 135 6.12 3.09 7.22
CA ASN A 135 5.15 3.63 6.26
C ASN A 135 4.05 4.40 6.97
N HIS A 136 3.54 3.87 8.09
CA HIS A 136 2.56 4.57 8.91
C HIS A 136 3.12 5.88 9.47
N ALA A 137 4.32 5.85 10.05
CA ALA A 137 4.98 7.05 10.57
C ALA A 137 5.18 8.12 9.46
N ARG A 138 5.54 7.71 8.25
CA ARG A 138 5.64 8.61 7.08
C ARG A 138 4.29 9.19 6.67
N MET A 139 3.21 8.42 6.73
CA MET A 139 1.86 8.92 6.41
C MET A 139 1.38 9.94 7.45
N GLN A 140 1.67 9.72 8.72
CA GLN A 140 1.32 10.60 9.83
C GLN A 140 2.29 11.77 10.04
N ALA A 141 3.32 11.89 9.19
CA ALA A 141 4.42 12.84 9.39
C ALA A 141 3.95 14.28 9.60
N LYS A 142 2.99 14.77 8.82
CA LYS A 142 2.44 16.12 8.96
C LYS A 142 1.78 16.34 10.33
N GLN A 143 0.96 15.37 10.77
CA GLN A 143 0.29 15.46 12.08
C GLN A 143 1.28 15.38 13.23
N THR A 144 2.27 14.48 13.13
CA THR A 144 3.32 14.36 14.15
C THR A 144 4.15 15.63 14.27
N LEU A 145 4.55 16.22 13.13
CA LEU A 145 5.29 17.48 13.12
C LEU A 145 4.45 18.64 13.70
N GLN A 146 3.16 18.67 13.36
CA GLN A 146 2.23 19.69 13.89
C GLN A 146 2.08 19.56 15.41
N ASN A 147 1.86 18.36 15.93
CA ASN A 147 1.73 18.12 17.37
C ASN A 147 3.00 18.54 18.12
N TRP A 148 4.18 18.17 17.61
CA TRP A 148 5.45 18.59 18.17
C TRP A 148 5.61 20.11 18.14
N ALA A 149 5.34 20.75 17.01
CA ALA A 149 5.48 22.19 16.84
C ALA A 149 4.58 22.96 17.80
N GLN A 150 3.34 22.53 17.99
CA GLN A 150 2.41 23.13 18.96
C GLN A 150 2.88 22.95 20.40
N THR A 151 3.36 21.75 20.75
CA THR A 151 3.78 21.44 22.14
C THR A 151 5.07 22.15 22.52
N VAL A 152 6.07 22.18 21.62
CA VAL A 152 7.43 22.65 21.93
C VAL A 152 7.66 24.12 21.57
N ARG A 153 6.97 24.61 20.53
CA ARG A 153 7.18 25.96 19.97
C ARG A 153 5.94 26.84 19.99
N GLY A 154 4.77 26.32 20.36
CA GLY A 154 3.51 27.06 20.30
C GLY A 154 3.14 27.56 18.92
N SER A 155 3.67 26.91 17.85
CA SER A 155 3.50 27.31 16.45
C SER A 155 2.99 26.16 15.60
N ILE A 156 2.54 26.48 14.39
CA ILE A 156 2.11 25.47 13.39
C ILE A 156 3.19 25.39 12.30
N PRO A 157 3.48 24.19 11.76
CA PRO A 157 4.38 24.07 10.62
C PRO A 157 3.85 24.80 9.40
N VAL A 158 4.71 25.53 8.71
CA VAL A 158 4.43 26.15 7.42
C VAL A 158 5.19 25.38 6.34
N PHE A 159 4.53 25.15 5.21
CA PHE A 159 5.12 24.42 4.08
C PHE A 159 5.32 25.36 2.91
N HIS A 160 6.57 25.53 2.48
CA HIS A 160 6.97 26.42 1.40
C HIS A 160 7.29 25.62 0.14
N LEU A 161 6.63 25.95 -0.98
CA LEU A 161 7.04 25.44 -2.28
C LEU A 161 8.37 26.12 -2.65
N THR A 162 9.43 25.33 -2.76
CA THR A 162 10.79 25.80 -3.05
C THR A 162 11.17 25.66 -4.51
N ASP A 163 10.59 24.66 -5.19
CA ASP A 163 10.82 24.41 -6.63
C ASP A 163 9.64 23.65 -7.24
N PHE A 164 9.53 23.74 -8.57
CA PHE A 164 8.49 23.05 -9.33
C PHE A 164 9.02 22.68 -10.70
N HIS A 165 8.89 21.41 -11.06
CA HIS A 165 9.22 20.89 -12.39
C HIS A 165 7.97 20.37 -13.08
N GLU A 166 7.76 20.83 -14.32
CA GLU A 166 6.71 20.36 -15.19
C GLU A 166 7.30 19.71 -16.44
N HIS A 167 6.87 18.50 -16.73
CA HIS A 167 7.17 17.76 -17.94
C HIS A 167 5.84 17.29 -18.56
N PRO A 168 5.70 17.12 -19.88
CA PRO A 168 4.44 16.76 -20.53
C PRO A 168 3.69 15.57 -19.90
N GLU A 169 4.42 14.63 -19.30
CA GLU A 169 3.82 13.43 -18.69
C GLU A 169 3.92 13.39 -17.17
N THR A 170 4.68 14.31 -16.53
CA THR A 170 4.93 14.25 -15.09
C THR A 170 5.10 15.63 -14.49
N GLN A 171 4.70 15.80 -13.23
CA GLN A 171 4.97 17.00 -12.44
C GLN A 171 5.72 16.61 -11.17
N ALA A 172 6.62 17.47 -10.72
CA ALA A 172 7.32 17.30 -9.45
C ALA A 172 7.33 18.63 -8.68
N PHE A 173 7.01 18.54 -7.40
CA PHE A 173 6.95 19.65 -6.47
C PHE A 173 8.03 19.46 -5.41
N GLN A 174 8.83 20.50 -5.14
CA GLN A 174 9.74 20.51 -4.02
C GLN A 174 9.19 21.39 -2.91
N VAL A 175 9.12 20.89 -1.70
CA VAL A 175 8.57 21.60 -0.55
C VAL A 175 9.52 21.46 0.63
N SER A 176 9.72 22.56 1.38
CA SER A 176 10.38 22.56 2.69
C SER A 176 9.35 22.80 3.80
N ALA A 177 9.63 22.28 5.00
CA ALA A 177 8.86 22.56 6.21
C ALA A 177 9.60 23.59 7.06
N GLU A 178 8.85 24.50 7.71
CA GLU A 178 9.36 25.50 8.66
C GLU A 178 8.52 25.48 9.93
N VAL A 179 9.18 25.53 11.09
CA VAL A 179 8.53 25.61 12.41
C VAL A 179 9.15 26.75 13.21
N GLY A 180 8.41 27.82 13.40
CA GLY A 180 8.94 29.06 13.94
C GLY A 180 10.03 29.64 13.01
N ASN A 181 11.25 29.80 13.51
CA ASN A 181 12.39 30.28 12.74
C ASN A 181 13.33 29.16 12.25
N ARG A 182 12.87 27.90 12.30
CA ARG A 182 13.66 26.73 11.90
C ARG A 182 13.13 26.13 10.63
N SER A 183 13.94 26.16 9.57
CA SER A 183 13.67 25.48 8.31
C SER A 183 14.27 24.08 8.31
N PHE A 184 13.58 23.15 7.66
CA PHE A 184 14.00 21.76 7.46
C PHE A 184 14.27 21.47 5.99
N PRO A 185 15.00 20.39 5.66
CA PRO A 185 15.30 20.03 4.28
C PRO A 185 14.05 19.93 3.42
N ALA A 186 14.20 20.35 2.16
CA ALA A 186 13.14 20.21 1.17
C ALA A 186 13.07 18.78 0.63
N ALA A 187 11.86 18.35 0.26
CA ALA A 187 11.61 17.05 -0.33
C ALA A 187 10.76 17.14 -1.60
N TRP A 188 11.02 16.27 -2.55
CA TRP A 188 10.29 16.17 -3.79
C TRP A 188 9.08 15.21 -3.68
N GLY A 189 7.99 15.52 -4.41
CA GLY A 189 6.81 14.66 -4.55
C GLY A 189 6.11 14.88 -5.88
N ALA A 190 5.38 13.87 -6.35
CA ALA A 190 4.59 13.93 -7.58
C ALA A 190 3.35 14.84 -7.45
N SER A 191 3.01 15.27 -6.24
CA SER A 191 2.02 16.28 -5.95
C SER A 191 2.49 17.15 -4.78
N LYS A 192 1.94 18.38 -4.66
CA LYS A 192 2.23 19.28 -3.54
C LYS A 192 1.96 18.59 -2.19
N LYS A 193 0.83 17.87 -2.06
CA LYS A 193 0.47 17.13 -0.85
C LYS A 193 1.49 16.02 -0.49
N GLU A 194 2.03 15.35 -1.49
CA GLU A 194 3.07 14.35 -1.28
C GLU A 194 4.40 14.98 -0.88
N ALA A 195 4.82 16.05 -1.55
CA ALA A 195 6.03 16.80 -1.21
C ALA A 195 5.98 17.35 0.23
N GLU A 196 4.85 17.94 0.65
CA GLU A 196 4.63 18.42 2.02
C GLU A 196 4.75 17.27 3.05
N ARG A 197 4.19 16.10 2.75
CA ARG A 197 4.28 14.93 3.65
C ARG A 197 5.73 14.43 3.76
N ARG A 198 6.46 14.38 2.65
CA ARG A 198 7.88 14.00 2.63
C ARG A 198 8.74 15.02 3.37
N ALA A 199 8.52 16.31 3.17
CA ALA A 199 9.22 17.37 3.91
C ALA A 199 8.97 17.29 5.43
N ALA A 200 7.74 16.99 5.83
CA ALA A 200 7.42 16.75 7.24
C ALA A 200 8.16 15.50 7.78
N TRP A 201 8.30 14.45 6.97
CA TRP A 201 9.06 13.26 7.36
C TRP A 201 10.55 13.55 7.54
N GLU A 202 11.18 14.28 6.62
CA GLU A 202 12.58 14.72 6.77
C GLU A 202 12.78 15.53 8.07
N ALA A 203 11.85 16.43 8.38
CA ALA A 203 11.88 17.18 9.64
C ALA A 203 11.81 16.24 10.87
N ILE A 204 10.93 15.24 10.85
CA ILE A 204 10.79 14.25 11.94
C ILE A 204 12.08 13.44 12.12
N LEU A 205 12.72 12.99 11.03
CA LEU A 205 13.96 12.22 11.09
C LEU A 205 15.06 13.04 11.81
N ILE A 206 15.19 14.32 11.49
CA ILE A 206 16.14 15.22 12.15
C ILE A 206 15.79 15.39 13.63
N LEU A 207 14.51 15.63 13.94
CA LEU A 207 14.05 15.82 15.33
C LEU A 207 14.20 14.55 16.18
N ARG A 208 14.08 13.38 15.58
CA ARG A 208 14.39 12.09 16.25
C ARG A 208 15.88 11.93 16.50
N ALA A 209 16.73 12.24 15.52
CA ALA A 209 18.18 12.19 15.67
C ALA A 209 18.70 13.13 16.77
N GLU A 210 17.99 14.23 17.00
CA GLU A 210 18.29 15.20 18.08
C GLU A 210 17.63 14.83 19.43
N GLY A 211 16.86 13.75 19.49
CA GLY A 211 16.12 13.35 20.70
C GLY A 211 14.92 14.26 21.04
N SER A 212 14.48 15.10 20.11
CA SER A 212 13.36 16.04 20.30
C SER A 212 11.99 15.39 20.12
N ILE A 213 11.93 14.23 19.45
CA ILE A 213 10.73 13.39 19.27
C ILE A 213 11.12 11.95 19.57
N ALA A 214 10.24 11.20 20.24
CA ALA A 214 10.43 9.77 20.48
C ALA A 214 10.53 8.97 19.16
N SER A 215 11.32 7.90 19.19
CA SER A 215 11.54 6.99 18.06
C SER A 215 10.28 6.27 17.65
#